data_ea423eec36788062943f14b6e9d4a535
#
_entry.id   ea423eec36788062943f14b6e9d4a535
#
_cell.length_a   1.000
_cell.length_b   1.000
_cell.length_c   1.000
_cell.angle_alpha   90.00
_cell.angle_beta   90.00
_cell.angle_gamma   90.00
#
_symmetry.space_group_name_H-M   'P 1'
#
loop_
_entity.id
_entity.type
_entity.pdbx_description
1 polymer ?
#
loop_
_entity_poly.entity_id
_entity_poly.type
_entity_poly.pdbx_seq_one_letter_code
_entity_poly.pdbx_strand_id
1 'polypeptide(L)'
;MNIEKLYPACKSIIWGGDKLKKYYGKKTDADPLAETWELSFHKDGLTCLADGTPLSSVATEADLGENCKGFSFFPVLVKLIDANAKLSVQVHPADEYALKHENSLGKTEMWYIVDADEGAGIYLGFKENLTKEEFENAIADKTLTDYLQFIPVKAGECYFIPAGTIHAICEGCLICEIQQNSNITYRVYDYGRKGADGKERELHVAKALDVTDTNKFVPKSLDVPTKEGILKGISKFFTATLVKVNGEKMLTKDEKSFRCFTCLGGEGSVGNVDITKGDSVFIPAGYENAILKGVFFGIMTTIRKYYIAVNLDSSSIKGEIVDDNGEVIVSDKITTKSEGADDELVSNIAILSNRLLDRCNLSVSDVEGVNIACHQVLDRTKSEDISRILGGIKVVFAND
;
A
#
# COMPACT_ATOMS: atom_id res chain seq x y z
N MET A 1 15.60 19.79 3.19
CA MET A 1 15.32 20.31 1.82
C MET A 1 14.02 21.11 1.79
N ASN A 2 13.66 21.78 0.65
CA ASN A 2 12.38 22.44 0.47
C ASN A 2 11.30 21.46 -0.02
N ILE A 3 10.05 21.97 -0.16
CA ILE A 3 9.01 21.26 -0.89
C ILE A 3 9.42 21.26 -2.37
N GLU A 4 9.41 20.07 -3.00
CA GLU A 4 9.90 19.90 -4.37
C GLU A 4 8.85 19.22 -5.25
N LYS A 5 8.65 19.76 -6.46
CA LYS A 5 7.90 19.09 -7.51
C LYS A 5 8.71 17.93 -8.05
N LEU A 6 8.06 16.78 -8.24
CA LEU A 6 8.69 15.55 -8.69
C LEU A 6 8.50 15.33 -10.18
N TYR A 7 9.55 14.83 -10.82
CA TYR A 7 9.58 14.48 -12.23
C TYR A 7 9.78 12.97 -12.35
N PRO A 8 8.72 12.22 -12.73
CA PRO A 8 8.71 10.77 -12.67
C PRO A 8 9.55 10.13 -13.77
N ALA A 9 10.08 8.94 -13.49
CA ALA A 9 10.55 8.05 -14.53
C ALA A 9 9.36 7.51 -15.33
N CYS A 10 9.41 7.65 -16.66
CA CYS A 10 8.35 7.22 -17.58
C CYS A 10 8.70 5.90 -18.25
N LYS A 11 7.73 4.98 -18.30
CA LYS A 11 7.92 3.62 -18.85
C LYS A 11 7.03 3.39 -20.07
N SER A 12 7.64 3.01 -21.18
CA SER A 12 6.93 2.52 -22.35
C SER A 12 6.84 1.00 -22.29
N ILE A 13 5.62 0.47 -22.22
CA ILE A 13 5.34 -0.96 -22.19
C ILE A 13 4.17 -1.25 -23.13
N ILE A 14 4.14 -2.43 -23.74
CA ILE A 14 3.22 -2.80 -24.83
C ILE A 14 1.72 -2.65 -24.51
N TRP A 15 1.35 -2.57 -23.24
CA TRP A 15 -0.03 -2.41 -22.79
C TRP A 15 -0.39 -0.96 -22.39
N GLY A 16 0.58 -0.05 -22.47
CA GLY A 16 0.38 1.35 -22.11
C GLY A 16 -0.57 2.10 -23.03
N GLY A 17 -1.03 3.23 -22.57
CA GLY A 17 -1.96 4.11 -23.26
C GLY A 17 -1.41 5.52 -23.50
N ASP A 18 -2.33 6.45 -23.58
CA ASP A 18 -2.03 7.87 -23.77
C ASP A 18 -2.77 8.79 -22.77
N LYS A 19 -3.60 8.21 -21.86
CA LYS A 19 -4.37 8.96 -20.85
C LYS A 19 -3.44 9.81 -19.96
N LEU A 20 -2.27 9.26 -19.57
CA LEU A 20 -1.29 9.98 -18.76
C LEU A 20 -0.72 11.22 -19.48
N LYS A 21 -0.50 11.13 -20.79
CA LYS A 21 -0.09 12.30 -21.61
C LYS A 21 -1.25 13.27 -21.80
N LYS A 22 -2.40 12.79 -22.23
CA LYS A 22 -3.55 13.62 -22.64
C LYS A 22 -4.23 14.32 -21.47
N TYR A 23 -4.39 13.62 -20.35
CA TYR A 23 -5.25 14.09 -19.26
C TYR A 23 -4.49 14.37 -17.95
N TYR A 24 -3.24 13.91 -17.83
CA TYR A 24 -2.42 14.05 -16.63
C TYR A 24 -1.13 14.85 -16.88
N GLY A 25 -1.04 15.54 -18.00
CA GLY A 25 0.03 16.50 -18.31
C GLY A 25 1.43 15.93 -18.41
N LYS A 26 1.59 14.58 -18.50
CA LYS A 26 2.91 13.94 -18.54
C LYS A 26 3.61 14.21 -19.86
N LYS A 27 4.77 14.87 -19.81
CA LYS A 27 5.61 15.22 -20.96
C LYS A 27 6.76 14.24 -21.05
N THR A 28 6.75 13.38 -22.07
CA THR A 28 7.75 12.33 -22.27
C THR A 28 7.71 11.82 -23.70
N ASP A 29 8.85 11.30 -24.17
CA ASP A 29 8.97 10.60 -25.46
C ASP A 29 8.54 9.13 -25.39
N ALA A 30 8.30 8.60 -24.16
CA ALA A 30 7.79 7.24 -23.97
C ALA A 30 6.44 7.06 -24.68
N ASP A 31 6.35 6.10 -25.62
CA ASP A 31 5.16 5.83 -26.42
C ASP A 31 5.03 4.33 -26.72
N PRO A 32 3.91 3.66 -26.35
CA PRO A 32 2.86 4.17 -25.45
C PRO A 32 3.41 4.46 -24.04
N LEU A 33 2.75 5.35 -23.27
CA LEU A 33 3.12 5.63 -21.88
C LEU A 33 2.31 4.74 -20.95
N ALA A 34 2.97 3.73 -20.40
CA ALA A 34 2.33 2.73 -19.53
C ALA A 34 2.33 3.13 -18.07
N GLU A 35 3.49 3.57 -17.55
CA GLU A 35 3.67 3.90 -16.14
C GLU A 35 4.48 5.20 -16.00
N THR A 36 4.14 5.96 -14.95
CA THR A 36 5.00 7.02 -14.43
C THR A 36 5.29 6.74 -12.95
N TRP A 37 6.57 6.68 -12.59
CA TRP A 37 7.03 6.38 -11.23
C TRP A 37 7.17 7.70 -10.48
N GLU A 38 6.10 8.09 -9.82
CA GLU A 38 5.91 9.40 -9.20
C GLU A 38 6.84 9.64 -8.01
N LEU A 39 7.03 8.62 -7.19
CA LEU A 39 8.03 8.58 -6.11
C LEU A 39 8.77 7.26 -6.21
N SER A 40 10.04 7.29 -6.54
CA SER A 40 10.86 6.09 -6.71
C SER A 40 12.33 6.35 -6.44
N PHE A 41 12.92 5.52 -5.58
CA PHE A 41 14.37 5.41 -5.38
C PHE A 41 14.91 4.13 -6.02
N HIS A 42 14.09 3.44 -6.82
CA HIS A 42 14.48 2.20 -7.46
C HIS A 42 15.41 2.47 -8.64
N LYS A 43 16.49 1.68 -8.74
CA LYS A 43 17.53 1.83 -9.79
C LYS A 43 16.99 1.78 -11.23
N ASP A 44 15.90 1.07 -11.44
CA ASP A 44 15.27 0.94 -12.77
C ASP A 44 14.46 2.17 -13.18
N GLY A 45 14.25 3.13 -12.27
CA GLY A 45 13.48 4.34 -12.58
C GLY A 45 13.49 5.31 -11.40
N LEU A 46 14.47 6.19 -11.35
CA LEU A 46 14.58 7.21 -10.31
C LEU A 46 13.64 8.38 -10.60
N THR A 47 12.97 8.86 -9.56
CA THR A 47 12.26 10.14 -9.61
C THR A 47 13.26 11.27 -9.43
N CYS A 48 13.15 12.31 -10.27
CA CYS A 48 14.08 13.42 -10.30
C CYS A 48 13.43 14.75 -9.88
N LEU A 49 14.26 15.73 -9.58
CA LEU A 49 13.91 17.13 -9.43
C LEU A 49 13.91 17.85 -10.80
N ALA A 50 13.54 19.13 -10.82
CA ALA A 50 13.41 19.92 -12.04
C ALA A 50 14.69 20.03 -12.88
N ASP A 51 15.85 19.96 -12.25
CA ASP A 51 17.17 20.00 -12.89
C ASP A 51 17.66 18.62 -13.36
N GLY A 52 16.86 17.56 -13.18
CA GLY A 52 17.20 16.17 -13.50
C GLY A 52 17.95 15.43 -12.39
N THR A 53 18.24 16.08 -11.27
CA THR A 53 18.91 15.44 -10.13
C THR A 53 18.00 14.39 -9.49
N PRO A 54 18.44 13.13 -9.32
CA PRO A 54 17.65 12.13 -8.61
C PRO A 54 17.33 12.55 -7.18
N LEU A 55 16.06 12.48 -6.78
CA LEU A 55 15.64 12.77 -5.40
C LEU A 55 16.44 11.94 -4.39
N SER A 56 16.72 10.68 -4.71
CA SER A 56 17.48 9.74 -3.88
C SER A 56 18.94 10.16 -3.62
N SER A 57 19.50 11.10 -4.42
CA SER A 57 20.87 11.57 -4.23
C SER A 57 20.97 12.82 -3.35
N VAL A 58 19.84 13.47 -3.07
CA VAL A 58 19.78 14.74 -2.31
C VAL A 58 18.94 14.65 -1.05
N ALA A 59 17.94 13.77 -1.00
CA ALA A 59 17.14 13.55 0.20
C ALA A 59 17.98 12.88 1.29
N THR A 60 18.06 13.52 2.45
CA THR A 60 18.79 13.01 3.62
C THR A 60 17.86 12.15 4.50
N GLU A 61 18.43 11.41 5.45
CA GLU A 61 17.63 10.69 6.45
C GLU A 61 16.71 11.63 7.23
N ALA A 62 17.13 12.85 7.49
CA ALA A 62 16.30 13.87 8.15
C ALA A 62 15.11 14.27 7.28
N ASP A 63 15.29 14.38 5.94
CA ASP A 63 14.21 14.69 5.01
C ASP A 63 13.21 13.53 4.87
N LEU A 64 13.67 12.29 5.01
CA LEU A 64 12.82 11.10 4.94
C LEU A 64 12.06 10.84 6.24
N GLY A 65 12.62 11.23 7.38
CA GLY A 65 12.04 11.09 8.70
C GLY A 65 12.39 9.77 9.41
N GLU A 66 12.03 9.71 10.71
CA GLU A 66 12.45 8.61 11.59
C GLU A 66 11.87 7.25 11.17
N ASN A 67 10.68 7.22 10.62
CA ASN A 67 10.01 5.98 10.23
C ASN A 67 10.67 5.31 9.03
N CYS A 68 11.50 6.03 8.27
CA CYS A 68 12.30 5.45 7.19
C CYS A 68 13.58 4.78 7.68
N LYS A 69 13.98 5.02 8.94
CA LYS A 69 15.16 4.36 9.53
C LYS A 69 14.88 2.86 9.73
N GLY A 70 15.88 2.04 9.46
CA GLY A 70 15.80 0.60 9.64
C GLY A 70 15.35 -0.20 8.42
N PHE A 71 14.88 0.45 7.36
CA PHE A 71 14.70 -0.22 6.08
C PHE A 71 16.05 -0.34 5.33
N SER A 72 16.32 -1.53 4.78
CA SER A 72 17.50 -1.76 3.95
C SER A 72 17.48 -1.00 2.62
N PHE A 73 16.28 -0.64 2.16
CA PHE A 73 16.01 0.14 0.95
C PHE A 73 14.93 1.17 1.26
N PHE A 74 14.86 2.25 0.47
CA PHE A 74 13.72 3.17 0.56
C PHE A 74 12.40 2.38 0.40
N PRO A 75 11.43 2.50 1.33
CA PRO A 75 10.38 1.49 1.47
C PRO A 75 9.27 1.54 0.42
N VAL A 76 8.98 2.71 -0.18
CA VAL A 76 7.77 2.91 -1.00
C VAL A 76 8.09 3.34 -2.41
N LEU A 77 7.24 2.93 -3.35
CA LEU A 77 7.20 3.39 -4.73
C LEU A 77 5.74 3.75 -5.07
N VAL A 78 5.54 4.92 -5.69
CA VAL A 78 4.23 5.39 -6.14
C VAL A 78 4.22 5.50 -7.66
N LYS A 79 3.17 4.98 -8.30
CA LYS A 79 3.01 5.01 -9.75
C LYS A 79 1.64 5.52 -10.16
N LEU A 80 1.58 6.08 -11.37
CA LEU A 80 0.36 6.14 -12.16
C LEU A 80 0.49 5.14 -13.29
N ILE A 81 -0.55 4.32 -13.51
CA ILE A 81 -0.60 3.23 -14.48
C ILE A 81 -1.77 3.44 -15.43
N ASP A 82 -1.50 3.51 -16.73
CA ASP A 82 -2.51 3.59 -17.79
C ASP A 82 -2.59 2.27 -18.55
N ALA A 83 -3.56 1.45 -18.19
CA ALA A 83 -3.78 0.12 -18.75
C ALA A 83 -4.70 0.21 -19.98
N ASN A 84 -4.15 0.56 -21.15
CA ASN A 84 -4.88 0.54 -22.42
C ASN A 84 -5.08 -0.88 -22.98
N ALA A 85 -4.34 -1.86 -22.46
CA ALA A 85 -4.57 -3.29 -22.68
C ALA A 85 -4.30 -4.04 -21.37
N LYS A 86 -4.76 -5.29 -21.26
CA LYS A 86 -4.57 -6.12 -20.06
C LYS A 86 -3.08 -6.26 -19.72
N LEU A 87 -2.72 -6.05 -18.47
CA LEU A 87 -1.41 -6.44 -17.95
C LEU A 87 -1.32 -7.97 -17.85
N SER A 88 -0.11 -8.51 -17.72
CA SER A 88 0.07 -9.95 -17.48
C SER A 88 -0.56 -10.36 -16.15
N VAL A 89 -1.03 -11.60 -16.07
CA VAL A 89 -1.32 -12.23 -14.77
C VAL A 89 0.01 -12.50 -14.07
N GLN A 90 0.13 -12.04 -12.84
CA GLN A 90 1.38 -11.99 -12.11
C GLN A 90 1.18 -12.16 -10.60
N VAL A 91 2.26 -12.46 -9.91
CA VAL A 91 2.36 -12.51 -8.46
C VAL A 91 3.67 -11.88 -8.01
N HIS A 92 3.68 -11.34 -6.81
CA HIS A 92 4.86 -10.73 -6.19
C HIS A 92 5.24 -11.47 -4.92
N PRO A 93 6.55 -11.66 -4.63
CA PRO A 93 7.01 -12.31 -3.41
C PRO A 93 6.85 -11.39 -2.19
N ALA A 94 6.80 -12.01 -1.01
CA ALA A 94 7.03 -11.32 0.27
C ALA A 94 8.52 -11.04 0.49
N ASP A 95 8.86 -10.18 1.48
CA ASP A 95 10.24 -9.77 1.78
C ASP A 95 11.18 -10.93 2.01
N GLU A 96 10.75 -11.96 2.76
CA GLU A 96 11.61 -13.11 3.09
C GLU A 96 12.16 -13.79 1.82
N TYR A 97 11.28 -14.04 0.86
CA TYR A 97 11.67 -14.64 -0.42
C TYR A 97 12.47 -13.65 -1.28
N ALA A 98 12.02 -12.41 -1.39
CA ALA A 98 12.63 -11.40 -2.24
C ALA A 98 14.04 -11.01 -1.80
N LEU A 99 14.26 -10.82 -0.49
CA LEU A 99 15.59 -10.54 0.06
C LEU A 99 16.55 -11.69 -0.20
N LYS A 100 16.11 -12.93 -0.05
CA LYS A 100 16.92 -14.13 -0.23
C LYS A 100 17.27 -14.41 -1.69
N HIS A 101 16.33 -14.23 -2.61
CA HIS A 101 16.45 -14.70 -4.00
C HIS A 101 16.72 -13.59 -5.00
N GLU A 102 16.33 -12.33 -4.69
CA GLU A 102 16.38 -11.20 -5.62
C GLU A 102 17.21 -10.01 -5.09
N ASN A 103 17.67 -10.08 -3.82
CA ASN A 103 18.32 -8.96 -3.13
C ASN A 103 17.49 -7.66 -3.25
N SER A 104 16.19 -7.75 -3.00
CA SER A 104 15.21 -6.68 -3.11
C SER A 104 14.12 -6.82 -2.06
N LEU A 105 13.32 -5.78 -1.87
CA LEU A 105 12.08 -5.89 -1.10
C LEU A 105 11.06 -6.76 -1.84
N GLY A 106 10.13 -7.34 -1.10
CA GLY A 106 8.89 -7.91 -1.62
C GLY A 106 8.02 -6.83 -2.27
N LYS A 107 6.80 -7.20 -2.68
CA LYS A 107 5.90 -6.25 -3.31
C LYS A 107 4.45 -6.46 -2.86
N THR A 108 4.15 -5.87 -1.71
CA THR A 108 2.77 -5.61 -1.28
C THR A 108 2.36 -4.26 -1.85
N GLU A 109 1.14 -4.15 -2.35
CA GLU A 109 0.67 -2.99 -3.06
C GLU A 109 -0.79 -2.63 -2.73
N MET A 110 -1.15 -1.41 -3.03
CA MET A 110 -2.51 -0.88 -2.97
C MET A 110 -2.81 -0.11 -4.24
N TRP A 111 -4.00 -0.33 -4.79
CA TRP A 111 -4.48 0.37 -5.98
C TRP A 111 -5.64 1.28 -5.64
N TYR A 112 -5.51 2.55 -5.98
CA TYR A 112 -6.63 3.49 -6.05
C TYR A 112 -7.04 3.63 -7.51
N ILE A 113 -8.29 3.30 -7.82
CA ILE A 113 -8.84 3.41 -9.19
C ILE A 113 -9.11 4.89 -9.47
N VAL A 114 -8.25 5.48 -10.29
CA VAL A 114 -8.36 6.92 -10.65
C VAL A 114 -9.43 7.14 -11.69
N ASP A 115 -9.48 6.23 -12.68
CA ASP A 115 -10.48 6.21 -13.75
C ASP A 115 -10.67 4.77 -14.26
N ALA A 116 -11.86 4.47 -14.79
CA ALA A 116 -12.20 3.17 -15.32
C ALA A 116 -13.18 3.31 -16.49
N ASP A 117 -12.80 2.75 -17.63
CA ASP A 117 -13.67 2.67 -18.79
C ASP A 117 -14.82 1.67 -18.55
N GLU A 118 -15.88 1.72 -19.34
CA GLU A 118 -16.98 0.75 -19.24
C GLU A 118 -16.47 -0.68 -19.44
N GLY A 119 -16.77 -1.57 -18.48
CA GLY A 119 -16.31 -2.97 -18.49
C GLY A 119 -14.90 -3.18 -17.95
N ALA A 120 -14.20 -2.11 -17.54
CA ALA A 120 -12.89 -2.24 -16.91
C ALA A 120 -12.97 -3.04 -15.59
N GLY A 121 -11.92 -3.75 -15.28
CA GLY A 121 -11.85 -4.57 -14.08
C GLY A 121 -10.45 -5.04 -13.77
N ILE A 122 -10.35 -5.83 -12.71
CA ILE A 122 -9.09 -6.46 -12.28
C ILE A 122 -9.31 -7.95 -12.05
N TYR A 123 -8.28 -8.74 -12.23
CA TYR A 123 -8.22 -10.08 -11.64
C TYR A 123 -7.56 -9.96 -10.26
N LEU A 124 -8.17 -10.55 -9.22
CA LEU A 124 -7.64 -10.48 -7.86
C LEU A 124 -7.92 -11.78 -7.09
N GLY A 125 -6.88 -12.61 -6.99
CA GLY A 125 -6.90 -13.89 -6.29
C GLY A 125 -7.70 -14.99 -6.98
N PHE A 126 -7.68 -16.17 -6.37
CA PHE A 126 -8.41 -17.34 -6.84
C PHE A 126 -9.86 -17.36 -6.37
N LYS A 127 -10.77 -17.92 -7.18
CA LYS A 127 -12.19 -18.16 -6.84
C LYS A 127 -12.38 -19.28 -5.82
N GLU A 128 -11.44 -20.21 -5.78
CA GLU A 128 -11.46 -21.43 -4.99
C GLU A 128 -10.04 -21.83 -4.60
N ASN A 129 -9.90 -22.77 -3.66
CA ASN A 129 -8.58 -23.31 -3.31
C ASN A 129 -8.07 -24.17 -4.45
N LEU A 130 -6.83 -23.99 -4.83
CA LEU A 130 -6.12 -24.84 -5.78
C LEU A 130 -4.95 -25.53 -5.08
N THR A 131 -4.62 -26.72 -5.56
CA THR A 131 -3.32 -27.32 -5.29
C THR A 131 -2.25 -26.66 -6.15
N LYS A 132 -0.98 -26.77 -5.77
CA LYS A 132 0.12 -26.28 -6.61
C LYS A 132 0.13 -26.95 -7.99
N GLU A 133 -0.21 -28.24 -8.07
CA GLU A 133 -0.29 -28.98 -9.34
C GLU A 133 -1.42 -28.44 -10.24
N GLU A 134 -2.60 -28.18 -9.69
CA GLU A 134 -3.71 -27.57 -10.45
C GLU A 134 -3.34 -26.17 -10.94
N PHE A 135 -2.64 -25.36 -10.13
CA PHE A 135 -2.17 -24.05 -10.54
C PHE A 135 -1.12 -24.15 -11.67
N GLU A 136 -0.16 -25.07 -11.56
CA GLU A 136 0.86 -25.32 -12.61
C GLU A 136 0.20 -25.79 -13.91
N ASN A 137 -0.74 -26.74 -13.84
CA ASN A 137 -1.49 -27.22 -15.00
C ASN A 137 -2.32 -26.09 -15.65
N ALA A 138 -3.01 -25.26 -14.86
CA ALA A 138 -3.77 -24.12 -15.38
C ALA A 138 -2.90 -23.10 -16.13
N ILE A 139 -1.65 -22.91 -15.70
CA ILE A 139 -0.67 -22.09 -16.44
C ILE A 139 -0.29 -22.78 -17.76
N ALA A 140 0.07 -24.07 -17.72
CA ALA A 140 0.50 -24.85 -18.86
C ALA A 140 -0.59 -24.94 -19.96
N ASP A 141 -1.83 -25.16 -19.53
CA ASP A 141 -3.01 -25.31 -20.40
C ASP A 141 -3.60 -23.94 -20.83
N LYS A 142 -3.04 -22.83 -20.32
CA LYS A 142 -3.52 -21.44 -20.59
C LYS A 142 -4.96 -21.18 -20.14
N THR A 143 -5.42 -21.91 -19.13
CA THR A 143 -6.77 -21.79 -18.54
C THR A 143 -6.79 -21.01 -17.22
N LEU A 144 -5.64 -20.46 -16.81
CA LEU A 144 -5.47 -19.80 -15.50
C LEU A 144 -6.54 -18.74 -15.21
N THR A 145 -6.95 -17.96 -16.20
CA THR A 145 -7.98 -16.92 -16.01
C THR A 145 -9.35 -17.48 -15.61
N ASP A 146 -9.63 -18.75 -15.85
CA ASP A 146 -10.89 -19.40 -15.47
C ASP A 146 -10.97 -19.63 -13.96
N TYR A 147 -9.83 -19.64 -13.28
CA TYR A 147 -9.73 -19.81 -11.83
C TYR A 147 -9.63 -18.49 -11.07
N LEU A 148 -9.41 -17.35 -11.77
CA LEU A 148 -9.24 -16.03 -11.15
C LEU A 148 -10.57 -15.31 -10.95
N GLN A 149 -10.67 -14.51 -9.88
CA GLN A 149 -11.80 -13.62 -9.65
C GLN A 149 -11.65 -12.38 -10.51
N PHE A 150 -12.60 -12.15 -11.41
CA PHE A 150 -12.74 -10.87 -12.11
C PHE A 150 -13.63 -9.94 -11.29
N ILE A 151 -13.13 -8.75 -10.98
CA ILE A 151 -13.82 -7.71 -10.23
C ILE A 151 -13.97 -6.51 -11.14
N PRO A 152 -15.22 -6.16 -11.55
CA PRO A 152 -15.47 -4.88 -12.22
C PRO A 152 -15.11 -3.73 -11.26
N VAL A 153 -14.42 -2.72 -11.75
CA VAL A 153 -13.97 -1.59 -10.94
C VAL A 153 -14.56 -0.27 -11.40
N LYS A 154 -14.61 0.69 -10.47
CA LYS A 154 -15.06 2.07 -10.71
C LYS A 154 -14.07 3.07 -10.13
N ALA A 155 -14.01 4.25 -10.74
CA ALA A 155 -13.24 5.36 -10.19
C ALA A 155 -13.62 5.64 -8.72
N GLY A 156 -12.61 5.84 -7.88
CA GLY A 156 -12.74 6.05 -6.45
C GLY A 156 -12.67 4.79 -5.59
N GLU A 157 -12.70 3.60 -6.16
CA GLU A 157 -12.51 2.35 -5.40
C GLU A 157 -11.04 2.12 -5.07
N CYS A 158 -10.80 1.33 -4.02
CA CYS A 158 -9.46 1.01 -3.56
C CYS A 158 -9.34 -0.47 -3.22
N TYR A 159 -8.22 -1.09 -3.58
CA TYR A 159 -7.93 -2.51 -3.37
C TYR A 159 -6.54 -2.69 -2.77
N PHE A 160 -6.43 -3.58 -1.80
CA PHE A 160 -5.15 -3.98 -1.21
C PHE A 160 -4.74 -5.34 -1.74
N ILE A 161 -3.50 -5.46 -2.19
CA ILE A 161 -2.94 -6.65 -2.80
C ILE A 161 -1.74 -7.12 -1.97
N PRO A 162 -1.94 -8.04 -1.02
CA PRO A 162 -0.84 -8.63 -0.27
C PRO A 162 0.13 -9.36 -1.21
N ALA A 163 1.42 -9.35 -0.87
CA ALA A 163 2.39 -10.23 -1.51
C ALA A 163 1.87 -11.69 -1.49
N GLY A 164 2.15 -12.46 -2.54
CA GLY A 164 1.63 -13.82 -2.72
C GLY A 164 0.26 -13.88 -3.40
N THR A 165 -0.45 -12.78 -3.55
CA THR A 165 -1.75 -12.75 -4.22
C THR A 165 -1.57 -12.66 -5.74
N ILE A 166 -2.14 -13.61 -6.47
CA ILE A 166 -2.17 -13.57 -7.95
C ILE A 166 -3.15 -12.50 -8.42
N HIS A 167 -2.74 -11.67 -9.39
CA HIS A 167 -3.56 -10.55 -9.86
C HIS A 167 -3.22 -10.10 -11.27
N ALA A 168 -4.09 -9.27 -11.86
CA ALA A 168 -3.82 -8.53 -13.08
C ALA A 168 -4.72 -7.29 -13.18
N ILE A 169 -4.19 -6.20 -13.73
CA ILE A 169 -4.98 -5.05 -14.14
C ILE A 169 -5.49 -5.33 -15.56
N CYS A 170 -6.79 -5.19 -15.79
CA CYS A 170 -7.37 -5.34 -17.11
C CYS A 170 -7.42 -3.99 -17.86
N GLU A 171 -7.76 -4.07 -19.14
CA GLU A 171 -7.90 -2.94 -20.05
C GLU A 171 -8.89 -1.90 -19.52
N GLY A 172 -8.60 -0.63 -19.75
CA GLY A 172 -9.46 0.50 -19.40
C GLY A 172 -9.24 1.11 -18.03
N CYS A 173 -8.36 0.52 -17.18
CA CYS A 173 -8.07 1.05 -15.86
C CYS A 173 -6.98 2.13 -15.89
N LEU A 174 -7.20 3.22 -15.15
CA LEU A 174 -6.16 4.16 -14.73
C LEU A 174 -6.01 4.07 -13.22
N ILE A 175 -4.81 3.77 -12.75
CA ILE A 175 -4.57 3.42 -11.35
C ILE A 175 -3.47 4.28 -10.74
N CYS A 176 -3.65 4.74 -9.51
CA CYS A 176 -2.57 5.18 -8.64
C CYS A 176 -2.19 3.99 -7.75
N GLU A 177 -1.01 3.42 -8.00
CA GLU A 177 -0.45 2.30 -7.27
C GLU A 177 0.54 2.79 -6.21
N ILE A 178 0.33 2.39 -4.97
CA ILE A 178 1.24 2.61 -3.86
C ILE A 178 1.74 1.24 -3.44
N GLN A 179 3.07 1.01 -3.51
CA GLN A 179 3.66 -0.30 -3.31
C GLN A 179 4.99 -0.22 -2.55
N GLN A 180 5.49 -1.37 -2.11
CA GLN A 180 6.90 -1.47 -1.70
C GLN A 180 7.81 -1.09 -2.87
N ASN A 181 8.97 -0.50 -2.57
CA ASN A 181 9.94 -0.05 -3.57
C ASN A 181 10.66 -1.23 -4.26
N SER A 182 9.90 -1.97 -5.04
CA SER A 182 10.30 -3.19 -5.73
C SER A 182 9.76 -3.21 -7.15
N ASN A 183 10.54 -3.79 -8.08
CA ASN A 183 10.11 -4.01 -9.47
C ASN A 183 10.02 -5.51 -9.81
N ILE A 184 9.96 -6.38 -8.78
CA ILE A 184 9.89 -7.83 -8.98
C ILE A 184 8.49 -8.20 -9.44
N THR A 185 8.43 -8.91 -10.57
CA THR A 185 7.18 -9.43 -11.14
C THR A 185 7.38 -10.85 -11.62
N TYR A 186 6.71 -11.81 -11.00
CA TYR A 186 6.65 -13.19 -11.50
C TYR A 186 5.42 -13.35 -12.37
N ARG A 187 5.65 -13.21 -13.68
CA ARG A 187 4.63 -13.33 -14.71
C ARG A 187 4.32 -14.79 -14.95
N VAL A 188 3.05 -15.15 -14.96
CA VAL A 188 2.59 -16.52 -15.18
C VAL A 188 1.72 -16.68 -16.43
N TYR A 189 1.08 -15.60 -16.91
CA TYR A 189 0.32 -15.60 -18.13
C TYR A 189 0.32 -14.23 -18.79
N ASP A 190 0.59 -14.17 -20.08
CA ASP A 190 0.68 -12.92 -20.86
C ASP A 190 -0.10 -12.93 -22.18
N TYR A 191 -1.14 -13.75 -22.26
CA TYR A 191 -2.06 -13.83 -23.40
C TYR A 191 -1.38 -14.17 -24.73
N GLY A 192 -0.17 -14.74 -24.73
CA GLY A 192 0.63 -15.03 -25.93
C GLY A 192 1.10 -13.79 -26.70
N ARG A 193 1.14 -12.63 -26.03
CA ARG A 193 1.57 -11.36 -26.65
C ARG A 193 3.07 -11.37 -26.93
N LYS A 194 3.42 -10.78 -28.07
CA LYS A 194 4.81 -10.61 -28.48
C LYS A 194 5.25 -9.17 -28.28
N GLY A 195 6.46 -9.00 -27.79
CA GLY A 195 7.13 -7.71 -27.71
C GLY A 195 7.54 -7.18 -29.09
N ALA A 196 8.15 -6.00 -29.13
CA ALA A 196 8.66 -5.38 -30.34
C ALA A 196 9.73 -6.25 -31.06
N ASP A 197 10.40 -7.13 -30.32
CA ASP A 197 11.37 -8.11 -30.82
C ASP A 197 10.72 -9.36 -31.42
N GLY A 198 9.39 -9.45 -31.44
CA GLY A 198 8.61 -10.59 -31.95
C GLY A 198 8.58 -11.79 -31.01
N LYS A 199 9.15 -11.71 -29.80
CA LYS A 199 9.17 -12.78 -28.80
C LYS A 199 8.12 -12.55 -27.71
N GLU A 200 7.59 -13.65 -27.16
CA GLU A 200 6.77 -13.59 -25.95
C GLU A 200 7.62 -13.18 -24.76
N ARG A 201 7.02 -12.43 -23.81
CA ARG A 201 7.71 -12.07 -22.58
C ARG A 201 7.92 -13.31 -21.72
N GLU A 202 9.06 -13.36 -21.03
CA GLU A 202 9.41 -14.48 -20.14
C GLU A 202 8.35 -14.70 -19.06
N LEU A 203 8.02 -15.97 -18.81
CA LEU A 203 7.20 -16.42 -17.70
C LEU A 203 8.09 -16.96 -16.56
N HIS A 204 7.72 -16.68 -15.33
CA HIS A 204 8.49 -17.02 -14.14
C HIS A 204 7.77 -18.10 -13.31
N VAL A 205 7.33 -19.19 -13.98
CA VAL A 205 6.41 -20.19 -13.39
C VAL A 205 6.95 -20.79 -12.10
N ALA A 206 8.21 -21.25 -12.09
CA ALA A 206 8.80 -21.88 -10.90
C ALA A 206 8.79 -20.94 -9.67
N LYS A 207 9.25 -19.68 -9.86
CA LYS A 207 9.23 -18.68 -8.78
C LYS A 207 7.82 -18.32 -8.33
N ALA A 208 6.88 -18.27 -9.26
CA ALA A 208 5.47 -18.02 -8.95
C ALA A 208 4.86 -19.15 -8.11
N LEU A 209 5.16 -20.41 -8.43
CA LEU A 209 4.71 -21.57 -7.65
C LEU A 209 5.27 -21.58 -6.21
N ASP A 210 6.43 -20.97 -5.99
CA ASP A 210 7.03 -20.86 -4.66
C ASP A 210 6.32 -19.83 -3.77
N VAL A 211 5.79 -18.75 -4.37
CA VAL A 211 5.33 -17.59 -3.61
C VAL A 211 3.83 -17.35 -3.64
N THR A 212 3.09 -18.01 -4.55
CA THR A 212 1.64 -17.79 -4.69
C THR A 212 0.87 -18.46 -3.56
N ASP A 213 0.01 -17.71 -2.90
CA ASP A 213 -1.05 -18.27 -2.06
C ASP A 213 -2.16 -18.81 -2.97
N THR A 214 -2.29 -20.15 -2.99
CA THR A 214 -3.27 -20.85 -3.84
C THR A 214 -4.62 -21.04 -3.18
N ASN A 215 -4.83 -20.51 -1.98
CA ASN A 215 -6.12 -20.52 -1.33
C ASN A 215 -7.09 -19.54 -2.02
N LYS A 216 -8.39 -19.81 -1.84
CA LYS A 216 -9.44 -18.88 -2.24
C LYS A 216 -9.20 -17.53 -1.60
N PHE A 217 -9.11 -16.50 -2.41
CA PHE A 217 -8.96 -15.13 -1.95
C PHE A 217 -10.33 -14.49 -1.76
N VAL A 218 -10.52 -13.77 -0.67
CA VAL A 218 -11.71 -12.95 -0.44
C VAL A 218 -11.31 -11.49 -0.59
N PRO A 219 -11.58 -10.87 -1.75
CA PRO A 219 -11.26 -9.47 -1.96
C PRO A 219 -12.00 -8.60 -0.95
N LYS A 220 -11.26 -7.78 -0.24
CA LYS A 220 -11.82 -6.73 0.61
C LYS A 220 -11.71 -5.43 -0.18
N SER A 221 -12.84 -4.90 -0.64
CA SER A 221 -12.90 -3.51 -1.08
C SER A 221 -12.59 -2.64 0.14
N LEU A 222 -11.61 -1.78 0.01
CA LEU A 222 -11.29 -0.86 1.08
C LEU A 222 -12.36 0.24 1.09
N ASP A 223 -12.89 0.54 2.27
CA ASP A 223 -13.78 1.70 2.43
C ASP A 223 -12.99 2.96 2.07
N VAL A 224 -13.31 3.55 0.94
CA VAL A 224 -12.76 4.86 0.58
C VAL A 224 -13.55 5.93 1.32
N PRO A 225 -12.89 6.75 2.14
CA PRO A 225 -13.60 7.78 2.87
C PRO A 225 -14.27 8.75 1.88
N THR A 226 -15.55 9.02 2.08
CA THR A 226 -16.30 10.04 1.28
C THR A 226 -15.73 11.44 1.48
N LYS A 227 -15.08 11.63 2.64
CA LYS A 227 -14.28 12.80 2.99
C LYS A 227 -12.81 12.42 2.95
N GLU A 228 -11.96 13.34 3.37
CA GLU A 228 -10.56 13.09 3.64
C GLU A 228 -10.39 11.98 4.69
N GLY A 229 -9.36 11.17 4.56
CA GLY A 229 -9.01 10.13 5.51
C GLY A 229 -8.08 9.05 4.96
N ILE A 230 -7.60 8.20 5.85
CA ILE A 230 -6.73 7.08 5.51
C ILE A 230 -7.52 6.07 4.69
N LEU A 231 -6.96 5.70 3.55
CA LEU A 231 -7.42 4.55 2.79
C LEU A 231 -7.02 3.31 3.58
N LYS A 232 -7.97 2.48 3.97
CA LYS A 232 -7.73 1.36 4.92
C LYS A 232 -6.79 0.26 4.42
N GLY A 233 -6.06 0.49 3.34
CA GLY A 233 -4.94 -0.35 2.89
C GLY A 233 -3.63 0.21 3.42
N ILE A 234 -3.30 -0.10 4.66
CA ILE A 234 -2.06 0.30 5.32
C ILE A 234 -1.11 -0.88 5.40
N SER A 235 0.17 -0.58 5.43
CA SER A 235 1.23 -1.55 5.68
C SER A 235 2.38 -0.86 6.43
N LYS A 236 3.34 -1.61 6.92
CA LYS A 236 4.56 -1.02 7.49
C LYS A 236 5.39 -0.24 6.47
N PHE A 237 5.14 -0.43 5.17
CA PHE A 237 5.90 0.21 4.10
C PHE A 237 5.27 1.50 3.59
N PHE A 238 3.97 1.70 3.80
CA PHE A 238 3.26 2.90 3.38
C PHE A 238 1.92 3.07 4.09
N THR A 239 1.53 4.32 4.20
CA THR A 239 0.18 4.75 4.55
C THR A 239 -0.31 5.67 3.45
N ALA A 240 -1.47 5.38 2.88
CA ALA A 240 -2.09 6.21 1.87
C ALA A 240 -3.30 6.93 2.45
N THR A 241 -3.34 8.26 2.30
CA THR A 241 -4.42 9.10 2.79
C THR A 241 -5.06 9.85 1.63
N LEU A 242 -6.37 9.73 1.47
CA LEU A 242 -7.11 10.56 0.53
C LEU A 242 -7.19 11.99 1.10
N VAL A 243 -6.64 12.95 0.37
CA VAL A 243 -6.65 14.37 0.72
C VAL A 243 -7.52 15.12 -0.27
N LYS A 244 -8.48 15.90 0.24
CA LYS A 244 -9.35 16.78 -0.53
C LYS A 244 -9.18 18.20 -0.04
N VAL A 245 -8.89 19.12 -0.96
CA VAL A 245 -8.70 20.54 -0.67
C VAL A 245 -9.75 21.33 -1.43
N ASN A 246 -10.46 22.21 -0.72
CA ASN A 246 -11.36 23.20 -1.29
C ASN A 246 -11.16 24.50 -0.51
N GLY A 247 -10.29 25.36 -1.01
CA GLY A 247 -9.80 26.55 -0.33
C GLY A 247 -8.38 26.38 0.20
N GLU A 248 -8.19 26.34 1.50
CA GLU A 248 -6.87 26.26 2.14
C GLU A 248 -6.85 25.24 3.26
N LYS A 249 -5.76 24.47 3.34
CA LYS A 249 -5.50 23.49 4.38
C LYS A 249 -4.05 23.54 4.81
N MET A 250 -3.80 23.71 6.09
CA MET A 250 -2.46 23.62 6.65
C MET A 250 -2.15 22.19 7.10
N LEU A 251 -0.99 21.67 6.68
CA LEU A 251 -0.42 20.44 7.20
C LEU A 251 0.48 20.79 8.40
N THR A 252 0.23 20.14 9.52
CA THR A 252 1.07 20.24 10.70
C THR A 252 2.45 19.63 10.43
N LYS A 253 3.48 20.12 11.12
CA LYS A 253 4.83 19.55 11.11
C LYS A 253 4.78 18.05 11.47
N ASP A 254 5.55 17.27 10.76
CA ASP A 254 5.69 15.83 10.99
C ASP A 254 7.16 15.42 10.83
N GLU A 255 7.82 15.13 11.95
CA GLU A 255 9.25 14.74 11.96
C GLU A 255 9.44 13.24 11.72
N LYS A 256 8.35 12.46 11.78
CA LYS A 256 8.42 11.00 11.68
C LYS A 256 8.49 10.51 10.24
N SER A 257 7.87 11.24 9.32
CA SER A 257 7.84 10.85 7.90
C SER A 257 7.81 12.05 6.97
N PHE A 258 8.42 11.87 5.80
CA PHE A 258 8.12 12.67 4.63
C PHE A 258 6.65 12.54 4.24
N ARG A 259 6.19 13.41 3.34
CA ARG A 259 4.90 13.27 2.65
C ARG A 259 5.13 13.37 1.15
N CYS A 260 4.57 12.44 0.39
CA CYS A 260 4.49 12.55 -1.07
C CYS A 260 3.03 12.73 -1.46
N PHE A 261 2.69 13.87 -2.03
CA PHE A 261 1.33 14.12 -2.52
C PHE A 261 1.28 13.93 -4.03
N THR A 262 0.42 13.02 -4.49
CA THR A 262 0.13 12.81 -5.92
C THR A 262 -1.26 13.34 -6.22
N CYS A 263 -1.33 14.42 -7.04
CA CYS A 263 -2.57 15.09 -7.43
C CYS A 263 -3.33 14.26 -8.48
N LEU A 264 -4.51 13.81 -8.15
CA LEU A 264 -5.35 12.99 -9.04
C LEU A 264 -6.47 13.79 -9.73
N GLY A 265 -6.73 15.01 -9.28
CA GLY A 265 -7.72 15.87 -9.90
C GLY A 265 -7.68 17.29 -9.36
N GLY A 266 -8.01 18.26 -10.21
CA GLY A 266 -8.00 19.68 -9.87
C GLY A 266 -6.63 20.34 -9.98
N GLU A 267 -6.50 21.53 -9.38
CA GLU A 267 -5.28 22.35 -9.41
C GLU A 267 -5.15 23.23 -8.18
N GLY A 268 -3.94 23.66 -7.89
CA GLY A 268 -3.64 24.53 -6.75
C GLY A 268 -2.16 24.61 -6.46
N SER A 269 -1.79 24.68 -5.17
CA SER A 269 -0.41 24.68 -4.73
C SER A 269 -0.20 23.89 -3.44
N VAL A 270 1.04 23.40 -3.26
CA VAL A 270 1.55 22.81 -2.02
C VAL A 270 2.74 23.67 -1.58
N GLY A 271 2.57 24.46 -0.52
CA GLY A 271 3.49 25.54 -0.22
C GLY A 271 3.57 26.53 -1.38
N ASN A 272 4.76 26.74 -1.91
CA ASN A 272 5.04 27.58 -3.07
C ASN A 272 5.14 26.82 -4.41
N VAL A 273 4.80 25.54 -4.42
CA VAL A 273 4.85 24.69 -5.61
C VAL A 273 3.46 24.58 -6.23
N ASP A 274 3.30 25.10 -7.43
CA ASP A 274 2.05 24.94 -8.20
C ASP A 274 1.89 23.52 -8.68
N ILE A 275 0.66 22.98 -8.54
CA ILE A 275 0.29 21.64 -8.95
C ILE A 275 -0.97 21.62 -9.79
N THR A 276 -1.00 20.68 -10.70
CA THR A 276 -2.17 20.29 -11.48
C THR A 276 -2.35 18.78 -11.43
N LYS A 277 -3.48 18.30 -11.90
CA LYS A 277 -3.77 16.88 -12.05
C LYS A 277 -2.60 16.15 -12.74
N GLY A 278 -2.08 15.12 -12.10
CA GLY A 278 -0.93 14.33 -12.52
C GLY A 278 0.40 14.72 -11.87
N ASP A 279 0.48 15.86 -11.20
CA ASP A 279 1.71 16.29 -10.53
C ASP A 279 1.90 15.56 -9.19
N SER A 280 3.16 15.33 -8.84
CA SER A 280 3.54 14.83 -7.52
C SER A 280 4.54 15.77 -6.86
N VAL A 281 4.43 15.89 -5.53
CA VAL A 281 5.23 16.79 -4.72
C VAL A 281 5.78 16.06 -3.51
N PHE A 282 7.07 16.26 -3.23
CA PHE A 282 7.73 15.79 -2.02
C PHE A 282 7.77 16.88 -0.97
N ILE A 283 7.29 16.59 0.22
CA ILE A 283 7.35 17.45 1.41
C ILE A 283 8.26 16.74 2.40
N PRO A 284 9.45 17.28 2.74
CA PRO A 284 10.37 16.60 3.64
C PRO A 284 9.80 16.51 5.07
N ALA A 285 10.25 15.51 5.80
CA ALA A 285 9.96 15.41 7.23
C ALA A 285 10.43 16.67 7.96
N GLY A 286 9.69 17.05 8.99
CA GLY A 286 10.01 18.25 9.76
C GLY A 286 9.71 19.59 9.07
N TYR A 287 9.19 19.58 7.84
CA TYR A 287 8.81 20.84 7.16
C TYR A 287 7.67 21.52 7.91
N GLU A 288 7.86 22.80 8.24
CA GLU A 288 6.90 23.56 9.03
C GLU A 288 5.81 24.16 8.14
N ASN A 289 4.54 23.94 8.55
CA ASN A 289 3.37 24.65 8.03
C ASN A 289 3.23 24.63 6.50
N ALA A 290 3.34 23.45 5.88
CA ALA A 290 3.03 23.32 4.46
C ALA A 290 1.54 23.62 4.23
N ILE A 291 1.24 24.62 3.40
CA ILE A 291 -0.11 25.03 3.07
C ILE A 291 -0.51 24.43 1.72
N LEU A 292 -1.61 23.69 1.70
CA LEU A 292 -2.28 23.25 0.48
C LEU A 292 -3.37 24.26 0.14
N LYS A 293 -3.38 24.79 -1.08
CA LYS A 293 -4.34 25.84 -1.47
C LYS A 293 -4.84 25.62 -2.88
N GLY A 294 -6.17 25.63 -3.07
CA GLY A 294 -6.81 25.43 -4.37
C GLY A 294 -8.06 24.59 -4.29
N VAL A 295 -8.39 23.96 -5.40
CA VAL A 295 -9.48 22.97 -5.49
C VAL A 295 -8.92 21.70 -6.15
N PHE A 296 -8.55 20.74 -5.35
CA PHE A 296 -7.92 19.51 -5.83
C PHE A 296 -8.08 18.35 -4.85
N PHE A 297 -7.82 17.15 -5.33
CA PHE A 297 -7.72 15.95 -4.50
C PHE A 297 -6.59 15.04 -4.99
N GLY A 298 -6.11 14.20 -4.10
CA GLY A 298 -5.06 13.22 -4.42
C GLY A 298 -4.75 12.32 -3.26
N ILE A 299 -3.70 11.53 -3.43
CA ILE A 299 -3.20 10.62 -2.39
C ILE A 299 -1.94 11.20 -1.77
N MET A 300 -1.96 11.30 -0.45
CA MET A 300 -0.79 11.59 0.37
C MET A 300 -0.21 10.25 0.84
N THR A 301 1.03 9.99 0.47
CA THR A 301 1.78 8.79 0.88
C THR A 301 2.78 9.16 1.96
N THR A 302 2.79 8.40 3.04
CA THR A 302 3.70 8.53 4.20
C THR A 302 4.14 7.17 4.69
N ILE A 303 5.10 7.13 5.61
CA ILE A 303 5.47 5.92 6.36
C ILE A 303 4.99 6.10 7.79
N ARG A 304 4.20 5.14 8.31
CA ARG A 304 3.69 5.16 9.68
C ARG A 304 4.03 3.87 10.41
N LYS A 305 4.21 3.99 11.71
CA LYS A 305 4.29 2.86 12.63
C LYS A 305 2.93 2.68 13.29
N TYR A 306 2.53 1.44 13.48
CA TYR A 306 1.23 1.11 14.03
C TYR A 306 1.36 0.37 15.35
N TYR A 307 0.38 0.57 16.21
CA TYR A 307 0.28 -0.04 17.54
C TYR A 307 -1.14 -0.55 17.76
N ILE A 308 -1.27 -1.61 18.52
CA ILE A 308 -2.55 -2.03 19.07
C ILE A 308 -2.71 -1.35 20.44
N ALA A 309 -3.71 -0.52 20.60
CA ALA A 309 -4.09 0.06 21.88
C ALA A 309 -5.30 -0.70 22.44
N VAL A 310 -5.18 -1.20 23.66
CA VAL A 310 -6.25 -1.93 24.36
C VAL A 310 -6.58 -1.20 25.63
N ASN A 311 -7.87 -0.91 25.82
CA ASN A 311 -8.40 -0.33 27.04
C ASN A 311 -9.33 -1.34 27.71
N LEU A 312 -9.01 -1.69 28.97
CA LEU A 312 -9.75 -2.65 29.77
C LEU A 312 -10.67 -1.90 30.75
N ASP A 313 -11.96 -2.06 30.55
CA ASP A 313 -13.00 -1.54 31.43
C ASP A 313 -13.68 -2.70 32.19
N SER A 314 -14.42 -2.39 33.26
CA SER A 314 -15.10 -3.39 34.09
C SER A 314 -16.06 -4.33 33.34
N SER A 315 -16.57 -3.91 32.19
CA SER A 315 -17.57 -4.65 31.40
C SER A 315 -17.21 -4.84 29.95
N SER A 316 -16.01 -4.39 29.52
CA SER A 316 -15.63 -4.44 28.12
C SER A 316 -14.13 -4.25 27.90
N ILE A 317 -13.68 -4.79 26.76
CA ILE A 317 -12.36 -4.54 26.20
C ILE A 317 -12.56 -3.74 24.92
N LYS A 318 -12.03 -2.51 24.87
CA LYS A 318 -11.94 -1.71 23.66
C LYS A 318 -10.55 -1.85 23.08
N GLY A 319 -10.47 -2.16 21.78
CA GLY A 319 -9.21 -2.22 21.04
C GLY A 319 -9.21 -1.23 19.89
N GLU A 320 -8.05 -0.72 19.54
CA GLU A 320 -7.82 0.23 18.46
C GLU A 320 -6.49 -0.06 17.78
N ILE A 321 -6.43 0.07 16.44
CA ILE A 321 -5.16 0.28 15.76
C ILE A 321 -4.95 1.78 15.70
N VAL A 322 -3.82 2.22 16.20
CA VAL A 322 -3.42 3.63 16.19
C VAL A 322 -2.08 3.78 15.48
N ASP A 323 -1.90 4.89 14.78
CA ASP A 323 -0.59 5.22 14.23
C ASP A 323 0.29 5.91 15.28
N ASP A 324 1.54 6.14 14.92
CA ASP A 324 2.52 6.80 15.77
C ASP A 324 2.26 8.31 16.01
N ASN A 325 1.27 8.91 15.35
CA ASN A 325 0.73 10.23 15.66
C ASN A 325 -0.47 10.19 16.59
N GLY A 326 -0.93 8.98 16.96
CA GLY A 326 -2.12 8.77 17.78
C GLY A 326 -3.43 8.84 17.00
N GLU A 327 -3.39 8.79 15.66
CA GLU A 327 -4.60 8.71 14.85
C GLU A 327 -5.19 7.30 14.93
N VAL A 328 -6.48 7.20 15.24
CA VAL A 328 -7.20 5.93 15.32
C VAL A 328 -7.61 5.50 13.91
N ILE A 329 -7.06 4.38 13.45
CA ILE A 329 -7.35 3.80 12.12
C ILE A 329 -8.63 2.98 12.15
N VAL A 330 -8.76 2.12 13.17
CA VAL A 330 -9.92 1.26 13.38
C VAL A 330 -10.11 1.01 14.86
N SER A 331 -11.35 0.85 15.29
CA SER A 331 -11.70 0.45 16.65
C SER A 331 -12.71 -0.68 16.65
N ASP A 332 -12.65 -1.52 17.70
CA ASP A 332 -13.60 -2.60 17.95
C ASP A 332 -13.74 -2.84 19.47
N LYS A 333 -14.76 -3.59 19.88
CA LYS A 333 -15.07 -3.80 21.27
C LYS A 333 -15.60 -5.21 21.52
N ILE A 334 -15.16 -5.80 22.63
CA ILE A 334 -15.73 -7.04 23.18
C ILE A 334 -16.35 -6.72 24.53
N THR A 335 -17.62 -7.12 24.75
CA THR A 335 -18.25 -7.05 26.05
C THR A 335 -17.78 -8.23 26.89
N THR A 336 -17.33 -7.98 28.12
CA THR A 336 -16.88 -8.99 29.08
C THR A 336 -17.83 -9.06 30.26
N LYS A 337 -17.87 -10.21 30.93
CA LYS A 337 -18.53 -10.32 32.23
C LYS A 337 -17.59 -9.81 33.32
N SER A 338 -18.09 -9.12 34.29
CA SER A 338 -17.33 -8.43 35.37
C SER A 338 -16.48 -9.35 36.26
N GLU A 339 -16.50 -10.67 36.06
CA GLU A 339 -15.80 -11.67 36.90
C GLU A 339 -15.07 -12.71 36.03
N GLY A 340 -14.62 -12.33 34.79
CA GLY A 340 -13.87 -13.24 33.92
C GLY A 340 -12.50 -13.59 34.51
N ALA A 341 -12.11 -14.88 34.41
CA ALA A 341 -10.77 -15.31 34.79
C ALA A 341 -9.73 -14.61 33.86
N ASP A 342 -8.53 -14.34 34.36
CA ASP A 342 -7.44 -13.70 33.62
C ASP A 342 -7.15 -14.35 32.26
N ASP A 343 -7.30 -15.66 32.15
CA ASP A 343 -7.09 -16.40 30.92
C ASP A 343 -8.18 -16.12 29.86
N GLU A 344 -9.43 -15.87 30.27
CA GLU A 344 -10.50 -15.42 29.37
C GLU A 344 -10.20 -13.99 28.86
N LEU A 345 -9.68 -13.13 29.72
CA LEU A 345 -9.30 -11.78 29.37
C LEU A 345 -8.15 -11.76 28.33
N VAL A 346 -7.10 -12.56 28.56
CA VAL A 346 -5.99 -12.75 27.62
C VAL A 346 -6.48 -13.25 26.25
N SER A 347 -7.36 -14.25 26.26
CA SER A 347 -7.98 -14.79 25.04
C SER A 347 -8.78 -13.71 24.29
N ASN A 348 -9.58 -12.93 25.01
CA ASN A 348 -10.40 -11.88 24.40
C ASN A 348 -9.54 -10.74 23.82
N ILE A 349 -8.43 -10.36 24.47
CA ILE A 349 -7.46 -9.40 23.93
C ILE A 349 -6.88 -9.92 22.61
N ALA A 350 -6.46 -11.20 22.56
CA ALA A 350 -5.91 -11.80 21.36
C ALA A 350 -6.94 -11.86 20.20
N ILE A 351 -8.17 -12.26 20.50
CA ILE A 351 -9.28 -12.28 19.52
C ILE A 351 -9.51 -10.86 18.97
N LEU A 352 -9.59 -9.86 19.86
CA LEU A 352 -9.84 -8.48 19.47
C LEU A 352 -8.69 -7.93 18.62
N SER A 353 -7.44 -8.19 19.03
CA SER A 353 -6.25 -7.78 18.28
C SER A 353 -6.23 -8.36 16.87
N ASN A 354 -6.47 -9.66 16.73
CA ASN A 354 -6.52 -10.31 15.42
C ASN A 354 -7.65 -9.75 14.53
N ARG A 355 -8.83 -9.49 15.10
CA ARG A 355 -9.94 -8.85 14.35
C ARG A 355 -9.59 -7.44 13.86
N LEU A 356 -8.88 -6.66 14.67
CA LEU A 356 -8.44 -5.31 14.31
C LEU A 356 -7.40 -5.36 13.19
N LEU A 357 -6.39 -6.23 13.33
CA LEU A 357 -5.36 -6.44 12.32
C LEU A 357 -5.98 -6.86 10.98
N ASP A 358 -6.89 -7.83 11.01
CA ASP A 358 -7.58 -8.33 9.83
C ASP A 358 -8.42 -7.25 9.12
N ARG A 359 -9.05 -6.35 9.87
CA ARG A 359 -9.80 -5.20 9.31
C ARG A 359 -8.93 -4.15 8.65
N CYS A 360 -7.63 -4.10 8.97
CA CYS A 360 -6.66 -3.19 8.40
C CYS A 360 -5.73 -3.86 7.37
N ASN A 361 -5.88 -5.16 7.10
CA ASN A 361 -4.95 -5.97 6.31
C ASN A 361 -3.51 -5.94 6.85
N LEU A 362 -3.36 -5.79 8.18
CA LEU A 362 -2.09 -5.89 8.87
C LEU A 362 -1.87 -7.31 9.40
N SER A 363 -0.62 -7.71 9.48
CA SER A 363 -0.16 -8.84 10.27
C SER A 363 0.42 -8.37 11.60
N VAL A 364 0.65 -9.29 12.52
CA VAL A 364 1.33 -8.97 13.78
C VAL A 364 2.73 -8.38 13.56
N SER A 365 3.40 -8.78 12.49
CA SER A 365 4.73 -8.25 12.13
C SER A 365 4.71 -6.81 11.57
N ASP A 366 3.53 -6.26 11.27
CA ASP A 366 3.37 -4.90 10.76
C ASP A 366 3.10 -3.88 11.87
N VAL A 367 2.95 -4.32 13.12
CA VAL A 367 2.73 -3.46 14.28
C VAL A 367 3.92 -3.52 15.26
N GLU A 368 4.24 -2.38 15.86
CA GLU A 368 5.41 -2.22 16.75
C GLU A 368 5.16 -2.80 18.16
N GLY A 369 3.89 -2.91 18.57
CA GLY A 369 3.55 -3.42 19.90
C GLY A 369 2.08 -3.31 20.26
N VAL A 370 1.76 -3.87 21.43
CA VAL A 370 0.44 -3.78 22.06
C VAL A 370 0.58 -2.95 23.35
N ASN A 371 -0.17 -1.86 23.42
CA ASN A 371 -0.23 -0.99 24.59
C ASN A 371 -1.56 -1.24 25.33
N ILE A 372 -1.49 -1.64 26.59
CA ILE A 372 -2.67 -1.97 27.38
C ILE A 372 -2.84 -0.93 28.49
N ALA A 373 -3.94 -0.20 28.46
CA ALA A 373 -4.42 0.63 29.58
C ALA A 373 -5.43 -0.16 30.37
N CYS A 374 -5.23 -0.25 31.68
CA CYS A 374 -6.08 -1.01 32.61
C CYS A 374 -6.34 -0.22 33.87
N HIS A 375 -7.61 0.06 34.15
CA HIS A 375 -8.04 0.66 35.45
C HIS A 375 -8.18 -0.38 36.57
N GLN A 376 -8.12 -1.68 36.25
CA GLN A 376 -8.10 -2.78 37.20
C GLN A 376 -6.81 -3.57 37.04
N VAL A 377 -6.30 -4.13 38.13
CA VAL A 377 -5.02 -4.85 38.15
C VAL A 377 -5.10 -6.12 37.33
N LEU A 378 -4.81 -6.01 36.04
CA LEU A 378 -4.35 -7.16 35.27
C LEU A 378 -2.92 -7.46 35.75
N ASP A 379 -2.66 -8.67 36.20
CA ASP A 379 -1.32 -9.08 36.60
C ASP A 379 -0.35 -8.88 35.42
N ARG A 380 0.69 -8.06 35.64
CA ARG A 380 1.71 -7.76 34.61
C ARG A 380 2.41 -9.02 34.09
N THR A 381 2.37 -10.14 34.85
CA THR A 381 2.85 -11.45 34.37
C THR A 381 2.09 -11.96 33.14
N LYS A 382 0.85 -11.50 32.92
CA LYS A 382 0.06 -11.84 31.73
C LYS A 382 0.54 -11.19 30.44
N SER A 383 1.47 -10.24 30.48
CA SER A 383 2.09 -9.65 29.29
C SER A 383 2.79 -10.70 28.44
N GLU A 384 3.44 -11.69 29.05
CA GLU A 384 4.12 -12.77 28.36
C GLU A 384 3.13 -13.72 27.67
N ASP A 385 1.98 -13.99 28.31
CA ASP A 385 0.92 -14.82 27.73
C ASP A 385 0.29 -14.13 26.51
N ILE A 386 -0.03 -12.84 26.62
CA ILE A 386 -0.56 -12.04 25.49
C ILE A 386 0.46 -11.98 24.34
N SER A 387 1.71 -11.68 24.68
CA SER A 387 2.81 -11.66 23.70
C SER A 387 2.95 -13.00 22.96
N ARG A 388 2.95 -14.11 23.68
CA ARG A 388 3.05 -15.47 23.13
C ARG A 388 1.88 -15.80 22.20
N ILE A 389 0.63 -15.50 22.58
CA ILE A 389 -0.56 -15.76 21.78
C ILE A 389 -0.57 -14.90 20.52
N LEU A 390 -0.04 -13.68 20.57
CA LEU A 390 0.10 -12.75 19.46
C LEU A 390 1.44 -12.88 18.72
N GLY A 391 2.10 -14.07 18.77
CA GLY A 391 3.28 -14.33 17.95
C GLY A 391 4.57 -13.64 18.40
N GLY A 392 4.69 -13.28 19.67
CA GLY A 392 5.92 -12.70 20.24
C GLY A 392 6.01 -11.17 20.19
N ILE A 393 4.90 -10.49 19.88
CA ILE A 393 4.85 -9.02 19.86
C ILE A 393 5.13 -8.40 21.24
N LYS A 394 5.78 -7.25 21.26
CA LYS A 394 6.03 -6.50 22.49
C LYS A 394 4.71 -6.01 23.12
N VAL A 395 4.48 -6.36 24.37
CA VAL A 395 3.33 -5.90 25.16
C VAL A 395 3.80 -4.93 26.24
N VAL A 396 3.17 -3.77 26.32
CA VAL A 396 3.48 -2.72 27.30
C VAL A 396 2.19 -2.33 28.02
N PHE A 397 2.23 -2.30 29.35
CA PHE A 397 1.16 -1.72 30.15
C PHE A 397 1.42 -0.23 30.30
N ALA A 398 0.45 0.59 29.89
CA ALA A 398 0.50 2.02 30.17
C ALA A 398 0.43 2.22 31.69
N ASN A 399 1.35 3.01 32.23
CA ASN A 399 1.21 3.51 33.59
C ASN A 399 0.11 4.58 33.57
N ASP A 400 -0.79 4.51 34.57
CA ASP A 400 -1.80 5.54 34.82
C ASP A 400 -1.18 6.92 35.03
#